data_ada17bbd89df6542b6544e0c9d00bb2f
#
_entry.id   ada17bbd89df6542b6544e0c9d00bb2f
#
_cell.length_a   1.000
_cell.length_b   1.000
_cell.length_c   1.000
_cell.angle_alpha   90.00
_cell.angle_beta   90.00
_cell.angle_gamma   90.00
#
_symmetry.space_group_name_H-M   'P 1'
#
loop_
_entity.id
_entity.type
_entity.pdbx_description
1 polymer ?
#
loop_
_entity_poly.entity_id
_entity_poly.type
_entity_poly.pdbx_seq_one_letter_code
_entity_poly.pdbx_strand_id
1 'polypeptide(L)'
;MEQPVIHSTFVIEKSYPAPPDRVFEAFSREDQKRRWYADRDGQDLAEFTSDFRVGGDSILRFNLGPETPFEGLEIANREQYHDIVPGQRIVSAASMTLGGKLISVALVTIELVPTEAGTDLVCTHQGIFYEGSGGPEMRVPCRPWVEARPVDSSSW
;
A
#
# COMPACT_ATOMS: atom_id res chain seq x y z
N MET A 1 21.15 20.38 -11.65
CA MET A 1 20.09 19.86 -12.52
C MET A 1 19.17 18.97 -11.70
N GLU A 2 17.90 19.23 -11.77
CA GLU A 2 16.93 18.46 -11.02
C GLU A 2 16.79 17.06 -11.59
N GLN A 3 16.55 16.11 -10.70
CA GLN A 3 16.35 14.73 -11.08
C GLN A 3 15.00 14.60 -11.82
N PRO A 4 14.97 14.00 -13.02
CA PRO A 4 13.72 13.81 -13.74
C PRO A 4 12.75 12.92 -12.99
N VAL A 5 11.47 13.15 -13.22
CA VAL A 5 10.41 12.30 -12.66
C VAL A 5 9.84 11.40 -13.74
N ILE A 6 9.40 10.22 -13.33
CA ILE A 6 8.71 9.25 -14.17
C ILE A 6 7.26 9.20 -13.70
N HIS A 7 6.32 9.51 -14.60
CA HIS A 7 4.90 9.39 -14.31
C HIS A 7 4.44 7.95 -14.51
N SER A 8 3.67 7.44 -13.58
CA SER A 8 3.20 6.07 -13.67
C SER A 8 1.79 5.95 -13.13
N THR A 9 0.91 5.35 -13.91
CA THR A 9 -0.43 4.98 -13.48
C THR A 9 -0.62 3.50 -13.70
N PHE A 10 -1.12 2.79 -12.68
CA PHE A 10 -1.50 1.40 -12.87
C PHE A 10 -2.79 1.12 -12.12
N VAL A 11 -3.52 0.11 -12.59
CA VAL A 11 -4.75 -0.36 -11.98
C VAL A 11 -4.58 -1.85 -11.70
N ILE A 12 -4.89 -2.26 -10.48
CA ILE A 12 -4.88 -3.66 -10.09
C ILE A 12 -6.31 -4.03 -9.70
N GLU A 13 -6.80 -5.12 -10.27
CA GLU A 13 -8.13 -5.63 -9.97
C GLU A 13 -8.02 -7.03 -9.40
N LYS A 14 -8.79 -7.32 -8.36
CA LYS A 14 -8.83 -8.65 -7.78
C LYS A 14 -10.18 -8.95 -7.17
N SER A 15 -10.65 -10.20 -7.32
CA SER A 15 -11.91 -10.66 -6.75
C SER A 15 -11.66 -11.46 -5.49
N TYR A 16 -12.48 -11.22 -4.48
CA TYR A 16 -12.42 -11.93 -3.19
C TYR A 16 -13.78 -12.55 -2.87
N PRO A 17 -13.80 -13.76 -2.29
CA PRO A 17 -15.05 -14.44 -1.93
C PRO A 17 -15.59 -13.97 -0.56
N ALA A 18 -15.54 -12.67 -0.30
CA ALA A 18 -15.96 -12.07 0.95
C ALA A 18 -16.74 -10.79 0.67
N PRO A 19 -17.71 -10.42 1.53
CA PRO A 19 -18.48 -9.20 1.33
C PRO A 19 -17.60 -7.96 1.48
N PRO A 20 -17.98 -6.82 0.90
CA PRO A 20 -17.17 -5.59 0.94
C PRO A 20 -16.73 -5.16 2.34
N ASP A 21 -17.59 -5.31 3.34
CA ASP A 21 -17.25 -4.94 4.72
C ASP A 21 -16.06 -5.73 5.26
N ARG A 22 -15.98 -7.02 4.92
CA ARG A 22 -14.88 -7.88 5.35
C ARG A 22 -13.58 -7.52 4.63
N VAL A 23 -13.66 -7.23 3.35
CA VAL A 23 -12.49 -6.79 2.57
C VAL A 23 -12.03 -5.43 3.09
N PHE A 24 -12.95 -4.54 3.39
CA PHE A 24 -12.66 -3.22 3.94
C PHE A 24 -11.91 -3.31 5.29
N GLU A 25 -12.27 -4.26 6.15
CA GLU A 25 -11.60 -4.45 7.43
C GLU A 25 -10.11 -4.75 7.29
N ALA A 26 -9.70 -5.37 6.19
CA ALA A 26 -8.28 -5.64 5.93
C ALA A 26 -7.46 -4.34 5.80
N PHE A 27 -8.11 -3.24 5.48
CA PHE A 27 -7.48 -1.92 5.40
C PHE A 27 -7.72 -1.08 6.65
N SER A 28 -8.91 -1.18 7.24
CA SER A 28 -9.33 -0.31 8.34
C SER A 28 -8.81 -0.76 9.70
N ARG A 29 -8.67 -2.07 9.91
CA ARG A 29 -8.19 -2.60 11.17
C ARG A 29 -6.68 -2.69 11.15
N GLU A 30 -6.05 -2.06 12.13
CA GLU A 30 -4.59 -2.04 12.21
C GLU A 30 -4.00 -3.44 12.30
N ASP A 31 -4.59 -4.33 13.10
CA ASP A 31 -4.12 -5.70 13.27
C ASP A 31 -4.20 -6.49 11.96
N GLN A 32 -5.24 -6.30 11.16
CA GLN A 32 -5.38 -6.96 9.88
C GLN A 32 -4.45 -6.37 8.82
N LYS A 33 -4.39 -5.04 8.72
CA LYS A 33 -3.49 -4.38 7.78
C LYS A 33 -2.04 -4.75 8.07
N ARG A 34 -1.67 -4.81 9.34
CA ARG A 34 -0.32 -5.19 9.75
C ARG A 34 0.11 -6.53 9.17
N ARG A 35 -0.78 -7.53 9.16
CA ARG A 35 -0.44 -8.87 8.71
C ARG A 35 -0.02 -8.94 7.25
N TRP A 36 -0.73 -8.25 6.37
CA TRP A 36 -0.41 -8.33 4.94
C TRP A 36 0.52 -7.21 4.47
N TYR A 37 0.59 -6.12 5.21
CA TYR A 37 1.29 -4.92 4.80
C TYR A 37 2.66 -4.78 5.47
N ALA A 38 2.75 -5.09 6.75
CA ALA A 38 3.94 -4.86 7.56
C ALA A 38 4.66 -6.15 7.96
N ASP A 39 3.95 -7.17 8.41
CA ASP A 39 4.53 -8.41 8.91
C ASP A 39 4.76 -9.41 7.76
N ARG A 40 5.70 -9.09 6.87
CA ARG A 40 6.02 -9.94 5.73
C ARG A 40 7.33 -10.66 5.97
N ASP A 41 7.40 -11.90 5.48
CA ASP A 41 8.62 -12.71 5.58
C ASP A 41 9.81 -11.99 4.94
N GLY A 42 10.93 -11.96 5.66
CA GLY A 42 12.16 -11.32 5.18
C GLY A 42 12.15 -9.80 5.29
N GLN A 43 11.10 -9.21 5.83
CA GLN A 43 11.00 -7.77 6.03
C GLN A 43 11.45 -7.41 7.45
N ASP A 44 12.49 -6.58 7.55
CA ASP A 44 12.99 -6.08 8.84
C ASP A 44 12.20 -4.84 9.25
N LEU A 45 11.07 -5.09 9.91
CA LEU A 45 10.12 -4.05 10.30
C LEU A 45 10.67 -3.16 11.40
N ALA A 46 10.71 -1.85 11.13
CA ALA A 46 11.09 -0.84 12.13
C ALA A 46 9.87 -0.17 12.76
N GLU A 47 8.83 0.11 11.97
CA GLU A 47 7.63 0.77 12.49
C GLU A 47 6.43 0.47 11.61
N PHE A 48 5.28 0.23 12.24
CA PHE A 48 3.99 0.28 11.57
C PHE A 48 2.95 0.87 12.50
N THR A 49 2.29 1.94 12.03
CA THR A 49 1.16 2.57 12.71
C THR A 49 0.06 2.85 11.70
N SER A 50 -1.16 2.87 12.15
CA SER A 50 -2.30 3.20 11.29
C SER A 50 -3.34 3.97 12.09
N ASP A 51 -3.56 5.22 11.72
CA ASP A 51 -4.63 6.07 12.24
C ASP A 51 -5.67 6.20 11.13
N PHE A 52 -6.60 5.23 11.08
CA PHE A 52 -7.54 5.09 9.97
C PHE A 52 -8.73 6.02 10.14
N ARG A 53 -8.53 7.27 9.73
CA ARG A 53 -9.56 8.32 9.67
C ARG A 53 -9.13 9.35 8.64
N VAL A 54 -10.07 10.13 8.14
CA VAL A 54 -9.74 11.24 7.24
C VAL A 54 -8.81 12.21 7.97
N GLY A 55 -7.68 12.53 7.35
CA GLY A 55 -6.62 13.33 7.95
C GLY A 55 -5.63 12.54 8.78
N GLY A 56 -5.90 11.27 9.06
CA GLY A 56 -4.95 10.39 9.76
C GLY A 56 -3.87 9.84 8.85
N ASP A 57 -2.81 9.34 9.46
CA ASP A 57 -1.65 8.79 8.76
C ASP A 57 -1.48 7.30 9.05
N SER A 58 -1.00 6.57 8.05
CA SER A 58 -0.46 5.22 8.20
C SER A 58 1.01 5.27 7.84
N ILE A 59 1.88 4.77 8.71
CA ILE A 59 3.33 4.82 8.54
C ILE A 59 3.90 3.41 8.57
N LEU A 60 4.68 3.07 7.55
CA LEU A 60 5.42 1.82 7.48
C LEU A 60 6.89 2.13 7.25
N ARG A 61 7.76 1.61 8.12
CA ARG A 61 9.21 1.71 7.94
C ARG A 61 9.84 0.34 8.12
N PHE A 62 10.72 -0.01 7.21
CA PHE A 62 11.47 -1.25 7.29
C PHE A 62 12.84 -1.09 6.64
N ASN A 63 13.79 -1.92 7.05
CA ASN A 63 15.14 -1.92 6.50
C ASN A 63 15.25 -2.92 5.35
N LEU A 64 15.94 -2.51 4.29
CA LEU A 64 16.15 -3.38 3.14
C LEU A 64 17.27 -4.39 3.42
N GLY A 65 17.04 -5.61 2.98
CA GLY A 65 17.95 -6.72 3.19
C GLY A 65 19.00 -6.87 2.11
N PRO A 66 19.89 -7.90 2.24
CA PRO A 66 21.01 -8.12 1.33
C PRO A 66 20.60 -8.53 -0.09
N GLU A 67 19.35 -8.92 -0.29
CA GLU A 67 18.80 -9.27 -1.61
C GLU A 67 18.57 -8.06 -2.50
N THR A 68 18.73 -6.85 -1.96
CA THR A 68 18.56 -5.61 -2.72
C THR A 68 19.86 -4.84 -2.85
N PRO A 69 20.02 -3.96 -3.87
CA PRO A 69 21.19 -3.09 -3.97
C PRO A 69 21.23 -1.98 -2.91
N PHE A 70 20.19 -1.87 -2.08
CA PHE A 70 20.04 -0.83 -1.07
C PHE A 70 20.11 -1.39 0.36
N GLU A 71 20.83 -2.50 0.55
CA GLU A 71 20.97 -3.14 1.86
C GLU A 71 21.32 -2.14 2.96
N GLY A 72 20.60 -2.23 4.08
CA GLY A 72 20.83 -1.38 5.23
C GLY A 72 20.13 -0.03 5.16
N LEU A 73 19.56 0.37 4.02
CA LEU A 73 18.79 1.59 3.91
C LEU A 73 17.36 1.34 4.35
N GLU A 74 16.74 2.38 4.92
CA GLU A 74 15.35 2.32 5.36
C GLU A 74 14.41 2.78 4.26
N ILE A 75 13.38 1.99 4.01
CA ILE A 75 12.19 2.42 3.26
C ILE A 75 11.20 2.94 4.28
N ALA A 76 10.67 4.14 4.03
CA ALA A 76 9.54 4.67 4.80
C ALA A 76 8.42 5.03 3.85
N ASN A 77 7.24 4.50 4.12
CA ASN A 77 6.03 4.83 3.37
C ASN A 77 5.05 5.51 4.31
N ARG A 78 4.64 6.72 3.94
CA ARG A 78 3.66 7.49 4.70
C ARG A 78 2.44 7.70 3.84
N GLU A 79 1.30 7.29 4.36
CA GLU A 79 0.02 7.38 3.68
C GLU A 79 -0.91 8.26 4.51
N GLN A 80 -1.48 9.29 3.89
CA GLN A 80 -2.46 10.15 4.54
C GLN A 80 -3.83 9.89 3.92
N TYR A 81 -4.83 9.63 4.75
CA TYR A 81 -6.19 9.35 4.28
C TYR A 81 -6.93 10.64 3.99
N HIS A 82 -7.49 10.74 2.79
CA HIS A 82 -8.25 11.92 2.33
C HIS A 82 -9.74 11.67 2.24
N ASP A 83 -10.16 10.43 1.93
CA ASP A 83 -11.57 10.07 1.82
C ASP A 83 -11.73 8.62 2.24
N ILE A 84 -12.70 8.37 3.11
CA ILE A 84 -13.02 7.03 3.58
C ILE A 84 -14.53 6.88 3.56
N VAL A 85 -15.01 5.96 2.72
CA VAL A 85 -16.42 5.56 2.69
C VAL A 85 -16.46 4.08 3.07
N PRO A 86 -16.92 3.75 4.29
CA PRO A 86 -16.89 2.37 4.78
C PRO A 86 -17.50 1.37 3.80
N GLY A 87 -16.75 0.29 3.54
CA GLY A 87 -17.18 -0.76 2.62
C GLY A 87 -17.15 -0.40 1.15
N GLN A 88 -16.76 0.83 0.77
CA GLN A 88 -16.84 1.30 -0.59
C GLN A 88 -15.54 1.86 -1.15
N ARG A 89 -14.88 2.78 -0.44
CA ARG A 89 -13.76 3.52 -1.02
C ARG A 89 -12.80 4.05 0.02
N ILE A 90 -11.52 4.03 -0.34
CA ILE A 90 -10.45 4.68 0.43
C ILE A 90 -9.60 5.46 -0.56
N VAL A 91 -9.40 6.76 -0.31
CA VAL A 91 -8.51 7.60 -1.09
C VAL A 91 -7.40 8.10 -0.17
N SER A 92 -6.16 7.85 -0.56
CA SER A 92 -5.02 8.29 0.22
C SER A 92 -3.92 8.87 -0.67
N ALA A 93 -3.09 9.73 -0.07
CA ALA A 93 -1.88 10.23 -0.70
C ALA A 93 -0.68 9.60 0.01
N ALA A 94 0.20 8.97 -0.74
CA ALA A 94 1.33 8.24 -0.20
C ALA A 94 2.65 8.84 -0.67
N SER A 95 3.63 8.90 0.23
CA SER A 95 5.00 9.25 -0.12
C SER A 95 5.94 8.16 0.36
N MET A 96 7.00 7.92 -0.39
CA MET A 96 8.00 6.92 -0.04
C MET A 96 9.38 7.53 -0.05
N THR A 97 10.15 7.24 1.01
CA THR A 97 11.55 7.65 1.10
C THR A 97 12.45 6.42 1.17
N LEU A 98 13.65 6.56 0.65
CA LEU A 98 14.70 5.56 0.73
C LEU A 98 15.93 6.23 1.35
N GLY A 99 16.34 5.77 2.53
CA GLY A 99 17.45 6.39 3.25
C GLY A 99 17.22 7.87 3.56
N GLY A 100 15.96 8.27 3.78
CA GLY A 100 15.58 9.64 4.05
C GLY A 100 15.35 10.51 2.80
N LYS A 101 15.61 9.97 1.60
CA LYS A 101 15.43 10.71 0.35
C LYS A 101 14.10 10.35 -0.29
N LEU A 102 13.31 11.35 -0.67
CA LEU A 102 12.03 11.13 -1.34
C LEU A 102 12.25 10.44 -2.71
N ILE A 103 11.57 9.32 -2.93
CA ILE A 103 11.67 8.56 -4.18
C ILE A 103 10.35 8.45 -4.94
N SER A 104 9.21 8.63 -4.28
CA SER A 104 7.91 8.62 -4.96
C SER A 104 6.83 9.33 -4.17
N VAL A 105 5.83 9.82 -4.88
CA VAL A 105 4.58 10.35 -4.32
C VAL A 105 3.44 9.83 -5.19
N ALA A 106 2.35 9.42 -4.58
CA ALA A 106 1.23 8.83 -5.31
C ALA A 106 -0.12 9.14 -4.67
N LEU A 107 -1.14 9.18 -5.52
CA LEU A 107 -2.53 9.12 -5.13
C LEU A 107 -2.99 7.68 -5.28
N VAL A 108 -3.53 7.10 -4.23
CA VAL A 108 -4.00 5.71 -4.20
C VAL A 108 -5.50 5.70 -3.94
N THR A 109 -6.24 5.07 -4.85
CA THR A 109 -7.69 4.93 -4.74
C THR A 109 -8.03 3.45 -4.68
N ILE A 110 -8.70 3.04 -3.60
CA ILE A 110 -9.19 1.68 -3.44
C ILE A 110 -10.71 1.73 -3.51
N GLU A 111 -11.27 0.96 -4.42
CA GLU A 111 -12.72 0.87 -4.61
C GLU A 111 -13.15 -0.59 -4.44
N LEU A 112 -14.21 -0.79 -3.67
CA LEU A 112 -14.79 -2.11 -3.42
C LEU A 112 -16.16 -2.17 -4.08
N VAL A 113 -16.33 -3.12 -4.99
CA VAL A 113 -17.57 -3.30 -5.75
C VAL A 113 -18.18 -4.65 -5.35
N PRO A 114 -19.38 -4.66 -4.78
CA PRO A 114 -20.03 -5.91 -4.42
C PRO A 114 -20.38 -6.74 -5.67
N THR A 115 -20.18 -8.05 -5.58
CA THR A 115 -20.53 -8.99 -6.63
C THR A 115 -21.33 -10.13 -6.04
N GLU A 116 -21.91 -10.99 -6.90
CA GLU A 116 -22.63 -12.17 -6.44
C GLU A 116 -21.72 -13.11 -5.65
N ALA A 117 -20.44 -13.21 -6.03
CA ALA A 117 -19.47 -14.10 -5.40
C ALA A 117 -18.72 -13.45 -4.23
N GLY A 118 -18.87 -12.15 -4.02
CA GLY A 118 -18.16 -11.43 -2.95
C GLY A 118 -17.88 -9.98 -3.29
N THR A 119 -16.61 -9.66 -3.53
CA THR A 119 -16.17 -8.28 -3.79
C THR A 119 -15.11 -8.25 -4.86
N ASP A 120 -15.23 -7.28 -5.77
CA ASP A 120 -14.13 -6.90 -6.65
C ASP A 120 -13.44 -5.68 -6.04
N LEU A 121 -12.13 -5.77 -5.89
CA LEU A 121 -11.30 -4.67 -5.44
C LEU A 121 -10.59 -4.08 -6.65
N VAL A 122 -10.69 -2.75 -6.78
CA VAL A 122 -9.97 -2.00 -7.80
C VAL A 122 -9.04 -1.03 -7.09
N CYS A 123 -7.74 -1.17 -7.31
CA CYS A 123 -6.73 -0.25 -6.77
C CYS A 123 -6.11 0.54 -7.92
N THR A 124 -6.29 1.85 -7.90
CA THR A 124 -5.67 2.75 -8.86
C THR A 124 -4.55 3.52 -8.18
N HIS A 125 -3.35 3.42 -8.73
CA HIS A 125 -2.16 4.10 -8.24
C HIS A 125 -1.70 5.09 -9.30
N GLN A 126 -1.71 6.39 -8.96
CA GLN A 126 -1.31 7.46 -9.86
C GLN A 126 -0.15 8.21 -9.20
N GLY A 127 1.04 8.08 -9.75
CA GLY A 127 2.19 8.58 -9.03
C GLY A 127 3.33 9.04 -9.89
N ILE A 128 4.34 9.58 -9.20
CA ILE A 128 5.63 9.91 -9.77
C ILE A 128 6.72 9.12 -9.04
N PHE A 129 7.76 8.80 -9.77
CA PHE A 129 8.98 8.20 -9.24
C PHE A 129 10.15 9.04 -9.72
N TYR A 130 11.12 9.29 -8.84
CA TYR A 130 12.35 9.96 -9.26
C TYR A 130 13.24 8.96 -9.99
N GLU A 131 13.84 9.38 -11.10
CA GLU A 131 14.74 8.54 -11.87
C GLU A 131 15.92 8.09 -11.00
N GLY A 132 16.30 6.82 -11.14
CA GLY A 132 17.38 6.25 -10.35
C GLY A 132 16.94 5.68 -8.99
N SER A 133 15.68 5.79 -8.65
CA SER A 133 15.14 5.31 -7.36
C SER A 133 14.52 3.91 -7.44
N GLY A 134 14.65 3.22 -8.58
CA GLY A 134 14.00 1.94 -8.82
C GLY A 134 12.70 2.04 -9.61
N GLY A 135 12.22 3.28 -9.86
CA GLY A 135 11.06 3.56 -10.69
C GLY A 135 9.78 2.89 -10.21
N PRO A 136 8.84 2.59 -11.12
CA PRO A 136 7.56 1.97 -10.79
C PRO A 136 7.67 0.60 -10.09
N GLU A 137 8.83 -0.06 -10.15
CA GLU A 137 9.06 -1.33 -9.45
C GLU A 137 9.02 -1.16 -7.93
N MET A 138 9.27 0.05 -7.44
CA MET A 138 9.25 0.37 -6.01
C MET A 138 7.86 0.74 -5.49
N ARG A 139 6.81 0.37 -6.20
CA ARG A 139 5.45 0.63 -5.73
C ARG A 139 5.12 -0.18 -4.49
N VAL A 140 4.70 0.56 -3.51
CA VAL A 140 4.11 0.03 -2.30
C VAL A 140 2.75 0.60 -2.21
N PRO A 141 1.71 0.77 -1.96
CA PRO A 141 0.93 0.12 -0.97
C PRO A 141 -0.06 -0.94 -1.50
N CYS A 142 -0.43 -0.86 -2.78
CA CYS A 142 -1.45 -1.77 -3.31
C CYS A 142 -0.91 -3.13 -3.71
N ARG A 143 0.24 -3.13 -4.36
CA ARG A 143 0.79 -4.34 -4.98
C ARG A 143 1.06 -5.48 -4.00
N PRO A 144 1.68 -5.25 -2.84
CA PRO A 144 1.92 -6.33 -1.89
C PRO A 144 0.66 -6.99 -1.40
N TRP A 145 -0.42 -6.21 -1.24
CA TRP A 145 -1.69 -6.76 -0.77
C TRP A 145 -2.39 -7.59 -1.84
N VAL A 146 -2.30 -7.15 -3.09
CA VAL A 146 -2.94 -7.85 -4.20
C VAL A 146 -2.19 -9.14 -4.55
N GLU A 147 -0.86 -9.13 -4.47
CA GLU A 147 -0.02 -10.28 -4.78
C GLU A 147 0.04 -11.27 -3.60
N ALA A 148 0.15 -10.77 -2.39
CA ALA A 148 0.04 -11.59 -1.21
C ALA A 148 -1.43 -11.91 -0.99
N ARG A 149 -1.79 -13.17 -0.89
CA ARG A 149 -3.15 -13.50 -0.46
C ARG A 149 -3.34 -12.85 0.91
N PRO A 150 -4.26 -11.89 1.02
CA PRO A 150 -4.49 -11.31 2.33
C PRO A 150 -5.05 -12.41 3.20
N VAL A 151 -4.46 -12.54 4.36
CA VAL A 151 -4.98 -13.36 5.44
C VAL A 151 -5.80 -14.51 4.93
N ASP A 152 -5.29 -15.70 5.06
CA ASP A 152 -5.99 -16.95 4.78
C ASP A 152 -7.42 -16.73 4.28
N SER A 153 -7.65 -16.99 2.99
CA SER A 153 -8.96 -16.84 2.39
C SER A 153 -10.05 -17.64 3.12
N SER A 154 -9.64 -18.58 3.95
CA SER A 154 -10.55 -19.34 4.80
C SER A 154 -11.08 -18.54 5.99
N SER A 155 -10.48 -17.39 6.30
CA SER A 155 -10.93 -16.53 7.41
C SER A 155 -11.94 -15.47 6.99
N TRP A 156 -12.28 -15.42 5.73
CA TRP A 156 -13.28 -14.48 5.20
C TRP A 156 -14.70 -14.84 5.59
#